data_1d5c732099232366e48d7eb57aeafb44
#
_entry.id   1d5c732099232366e48d7eb57aeafb44
#
_cell.length_a   1.000
_cell.length_b   1.000
_cell.length_c   1.000
_cell.angle_alpha   90.00
_cell.angle_beta   90.00
_cell.angle_gamma   90.00
#
_symmetry.space_group_name_H-M   'P 1'
#
loop_
_entity.id
_entity.type
_entity.pdbx_description
1 polymer ?
#
loop_
_entity_poly.entity_id
_entity_poly.type
_entity_poly.pdbx_seq_one_letter_code
_entity_poly.pdbx_strand_id
1 'polypeptide(L)'
;MKFSIGSMIGTVISLTMIIFGVMETIKVTQYTDGINTQFMNIPSLVIVVGGVLMASYITFQSRYVNKALAGVRYFFSQAGANKKSLQKDFESIVEWNDEIRKDRVNALDRLEEERGGYLEGYLFSLLSTNYSSDDIRQFGTNHIQENFFRQMVVVDVLRAMGGAAPAFG
;
A
#
# COMPACT_ATOMS: atom_id res chain seq x y z
N MET A 1 5.03 -14.34 19.17
CA MET A 1 4.74 -13.09 18.44
C MET A 1 6.06 -12.36 18.19
N LYS A 2 6.49 -12.21 16.92
CA LYS A 2 7.68 -11.39 16.61
C LYS A 2 7.21 -9.94 16.47
N PHE A 3 7.53 -9.10 17.46
CA PHE A 3 7.28 -7.66 17.34
C PHE A 3 8.11 -7.08 16.19
N SER A 4 7.44 -6.39 15.27
CA SER A 4 8.11 -5.68 14.19
C SER A 4 8.78 -4.43 14.74
N ILE A 5 10.09 -4.30 14.58
CA ILE A 5 10.87 -3.11 14.98
C ILE A 5 10.24 -1.84 14.39
N GLY A 6 9.75 -1.91 13.14
CA GLY A 6 9.06 -0.79 12.49
C GLY A 6 7.77 -0.38 13.19
N SER A 7 6.98 -1.33 13.74
CA SER A 7 5.78 -1.01 14.53
C SER A 7 6.15 -0.33 15.84
N MET A 8 7.19 -0.78 16.52
CA MET A 8 7.67 -0.14 17.75
C MET A 8 8.12 1.31 17.50
N ILE A 9 8.90 1.54 16.46
CA ILE A 9 9.35 2.88 16.07
C ILE A 9 8.14 3.76 15.73
N GLY A 10 7.20 3.29 14.91
CA GLY A 10 5.99 4.03 14.54
C GLY A 10 5.14 4.40 15.76
N THR A 11 4.96 3.46 16.70
CA THR A 11 4.22 3.71 17.95
C THR A 11 4.91 4.75 18.82
N VAL A 12 6.26 4.68 18.97
CA VAL A 12 7.02 5.67 19.75
C VAL A 12 6.91 7.06 19.13
N ILE A 13 7.06 7.18 17.81
CA ILE A 13 6.92 8.48 17.11
C ILE A 13 5.51 9.05 17.32
N SER A 14 4.47 8.22 17.18
CA SER A 14 3.08 8.66 17.36
C SER A 14 2.80 9.09 18.81
N LEU A 15 3.32 8.37 19.78
CA LEU A 15 3.21 8.74 21.19
C LEU A 15 3.90 10.09 21.48
N THR A 16 5.08 10.31 20.91
CA THR A 16 5.80 11.58 21.02
C THR A 16 4.98 12.74 20.43
N MET A 17 4.32 12.53 19.30
CA MET A 17 3.42 13.54 18.69
C MET A 17 2.26 13.88 19.62
N ILE A 18 1.63 12.89 20.26
CA ILE A 18 0.52 13.12 21.20
C ILE A 18 0.99 13.95 22.38
N ILE A 19 2.12 13.56 23.01
CA ILE A 19 2.69 14.28 24.14
C ILE A 19 3.00 15.74 23.76
N PHE A 20 3.60 15.94 22.59
CA PHE A 20 3.90 17.29 22.08
C PHE A 20 2.62 18.11 21.89
N GLY A 21 1.57 17.54 21.29
CA GLY A 21 0.27 18.19 21.09
C GLY A 21 -0.36 18.61 22.42
N VAL A 22 -0.33 17.74 23.43
CA VAL A 22 -0.84 18.04 24.78
C VAL A 22 -0.05 19.17 25.43
N MET A 23 1.28 19.15 25.36
CA MET A 23 2.12 20.21 25.92
C MET A 23 1.86 21.59 25.28
N GLU A 24 1.70 21.62 23.95
CA GLU A 24 1.37 22.86 23.24
C GLU A 24 -0.05 23.36 23.60
N THR A 25 -1.01 22.46 23.78
CA THR A 25 -2.36 22.85 24.24
C THR A 25 -2.32 23.52 25.60
N ILE A 26 -1.53 23.00 26.55
CA ILE A 26 -1.36 23.58 27.90
C ILE A 26 -0.77 24.99 27.81
N LYS A 27 0.26 25.19 27.00
CA LYS A 27 0.87 26.50 26.79
C LYS A 27 -0.11 27.52 26.21
N VAL A 28 -0.83 27.14 25.16
CA VAL A 28 -1.81 28.01 24.51
C VAL A 28 -2.91 28.42 25.47
N THR A 29 -3.39 27.50 26.32
CA THR A 29 -4.42 27.80 27.32
C THR A 29 -3.93 28.78 28.38
N GLN A 30 -2.64 28.78 28.72
CA GLN A 30 -2.07 29.72 29.69
C GLN A 30 -1.89 31.14 29.13
N TYR A 31 -1.76 31.30 27.81
CA TYR A 31 -1.51 32.60 27.16
C TYR A 31 -2.74 33.29 26.58
N THR A 32 -3.86 32.58 26.47
CA THR A 32 -5.10 33.10 25.85
C THR A 32 -6.21 33.22 26.88
N ASP A 33 -6.42 34.41 27.40
CA ASP A 33 -7.64 34.76 28.10
C ASP A 33 -8.83 34.65 27.14
N GLY A 34 -9.47 33.49 27.15
CA GLY A 34 -10.91 33.30 26.95
C GLY A 34 -11.52 33.56 25.56
N ILE A 35 -10.83 34.02 24.51
CA ILE A 35 -11.45 34.29 23.22
C ILE A 35 -10.56 33.88 22.08
N ASN A 36 -10.62 32.61 21.68
CA ASN A 36 -10.16 32.23 20.35
C ASN A 36 -10.98 31.07 19.81
N THR A 37 -12.02 31.42 19.08
CA THR A 37 -12.67 30.57 18.09
C THR A 37 -11.73 30.38 16.90
N GLN A 38 -10.57 29.77 17.10
CA GLN A 38 -9.76 29.34 15.98
C GLN A 38 -10.38 28.05 15.44
N PHE A 39 -10.91 28.13 14.23
CA PHE A 39 -11.45 26.98 13.47
C PHE A 39 -10.42 25.88 13.25
N MET A 40 -9.13 26.17 13.38
CA MET A 40 -8.05 25.21 13.33
C MET A 40 -7.18 25.27 14.59
N ASN A 41 -7.40 24.31 15.48
CA ASN A 41 -6.54 24.11 16.63
C ASN A 41 -5.42 23.15 16.25
N ILE A 42 -4.23 23.67 15.95
CA ILE A 42 -3.06 22.86 15.53
C ILE A 42 -2.69 21.79 16.56
N PRO A 43 -2.63 22.05 17.88
CA PRO A 43 -2.39 21.04 18.88
C PRO A 43 -3.42 19.89 18.84
N SER A 44 -4.70 20.19 18.69
CA SER A 44 -5.76 19.18 18.54
C SER A 44 -5.54 18.31 17.30
N LEU A 45 -5.19 18.91 16.17
CA LEU A 45 -4.88 18.19 14.94
C LEU A 45 -3.70 17.21 15.14
N VAL A 46 -2.66 17.64 15.85
CA VAL A 46 -1.49 16.79 16.15
C VAL A 46 -1.88 15.61 17.04
N ILE A 47 -2.76 15.82 18.02
CA ILE A 47 -3.26 14.73 18.89
C ILE A 47 -4.08 13.72 18.06
N VAL A 48 -4.98 14.19 17.19
CA VAL A 48 -5.79 13.32 16.34
C VAL A 48 -4.90 12.49 15.40
N VAL A 49 -3.98 13.13 14.69
CA VAL A 49 -3.08 12.44 13.77
C VAL A 49 -2.19 11.45 14.53
N GLY A 50 -1.62 11.86 15.67
CA GLY A 50 -0.79 11.00 16.52
C GLY A 50 -1.56 9.78 17.04
N GLY A 51 -2.79 9.99 17.52
CA GLY A 51 -3.66 8.92 18.02
C GLY A 51 -4.04 7.92 16.94
N VAL A 52 -4.42 8.40 15.75
CA VAL A 52 -4.73 7.55 14.59
C VAL A 52 -3.52 6.74 14.14
N LEU A 53 -2.34 7.35 14.06
CA LEU A 53 -1.12 6.66 13.70
C LEU A 53 -0.74 5.61 14.75
N MET A 54 -0.80 5.95 16.03
CA MET A 54 -0.52 5.02 17.13
C MET A 54 -1.43 3.80 17.05
N ALA A 55 -2.74 4.00 16.94
CA ALA A 55 -3.72 2.92 16.81
C ALA A 55 -3.42 2.03 15.59
N SER A 56 -3.04 2.63 14.48
CA SER A 56 -2.71 1.90 13.25
C SER A 56 -1.45 1.06 13.36
N TYR A 57 -0.39 1.58 13.98
CA TYR A 57 0.86 0.83 14.19
C TYR A 57 0.74 -0.28 15.22
N ILE A 58 -0.20 -0.18 16.17
CA ILE A 58 -0.52 -1.24 17.13
C ILE A 58 -1.33 -2.35 16.45
N THR A 59 -2.29 -1.98 15.61
CA THR A 59 -3.24 -2.91 14.99
C THR A 59 -2.66 -3.63 13.79
N PHE A 60 -1.88 -2.94 12.96
CA PHE A 60 -1.36 -3.47 11.69
C PHE A 60 0.16 -3.54 11.69
N GLN A 61 0.71 -4.42 10.85
CA GLN A 61 2.15 -4.45 10.62
C GLN A 61 2.63 -3.14 9.98
N SER A 62 3.75 -2.59 10.45
CA SER A 62 4.33 -1.33 9.96
C SER A 62 4.47 -1.23 8.46
N ARG A 63 4.78 -2.34 7.76
CA ARG A 63 4.90 -2.36 6.29
C ARG A 63 3.62 -1.95 5.57
N TYR A 64 2.45 -2.34 6.10
CA TYR A 64 1.15 -1.97 5.53
C TYR A 64 0.78 -0.54 5.88
N VAL A 65 1.06 -0.10 7.11
CA VAL A 65 0.85 1.29 7.53
C VAL A 65 1.69 2.24 6.67
N ASN A 66 2.98 1.94 6.49
CA ASN A 66 3.86 2.75 5.66
C ASN A 66 3.43 2.78 4.19
N LYS A 67 2.96 1.64 3.64
CA LYS A 67 2.39 1.59 2.28
C LYS A 67 1.10 2.41 2.18
N ALA A 68 0.24 2.38 3.20
CA ALA A 68 -0.98 3.16 3.24
C ALA A 68 -0.68 4.66 3.26
N LEU A 69 0.24 5.11 4.12
CA LEU A 69 0.69 6.51 4.16
C LEU A 69 1.34 6.96 2.86
N ALA A 70 2.20 6.13 2.26
CA ALA A 70 2.77 6.41 0.95
C ALA A 70 1.70 6.46 -0.14
N GLY A 71 0.64 5.66 -0.02
CA GLY A 71 -0.50 5.60 -0.94
C GLY A 71 -1.33 6.89 -0.94
N VAL A 72 -1.41 7.61 0.17
CA VAL A 72 -2.18 8.86 0.27
C VAL A 72 -1.72 9.89 -0.77
N ARG A 73 -0.42 9.95 -1.07
CA ARG A 73 0.09 10.86 -2.11
C ARG A 73 -0.48 10.56 -3.50
N TYR A 74 -0.90 9.31 -3.78
CA TYR A 74 -1.48 8.97 -5.08
C TYR A 74 -2.89 9.53 -5.27
N PHE A 75 -3.61 9.94 -4.21
CA PHE A 75 -4.87 10.65 -4.34
C PHE A 75 -4.70 11.99 -5.05
N PHE A 76 -3.52 12.58 -4.94
CA PHE A 76 -3.16 13.85 -5.60
C PHE A 76 -2.44 13.65 -6.94
N SER A 77 -2.18 12.41 -7.33
CA SER A 77 -1.50 12.05 -8.57
C SER A 77 -2.50 11.39 -9.52
N GLN A 78 -2.55 11.84 -10.76
CA GLN A 78 -3.38 11.24 -11.82
C GLN A 78 -2.80 9.91 -12.35
N ALA A 79 -2.28 9.06 -11.48
CA ALA A 79 -1.77 7.74 -11.84
C ALA A 79 -2.94 6.75 -11.97
N GLY A 80 -3.75 6.89 -13.00
CA GLY A 80 -4.77 5.92 -13.40
C GLY A 80 -4.27 5.06 -14.57
N ALA A 81 -4.81 3.85 -14.70
CA ALA A 81 -4.60 3.02 -15.88
C ALA A 81 -5.00 3.81 -17.13
N ASN A 82 -4.03 4.24 -17.91
CA ASN A 82 -4.25 5.08 -19.08
C ASN A 82 -4.47 4.15 -20.29
N LYS A 83 -5.32 4.55 -21.23
CA LYS A 83 -5.55 3.83 -22.51
C LYS A 83 -4.23 3.48 -23.23
N LYS A 84 -3.23 4.37 -23.13
CA LYS A 84 -1.87 4.12 -23.66
C LYS A 84 -1.14 2.97 -22.97
N SER A 85 -1.32 2.80 -21.66
CA SER A 85 -0.71 1.68 -20.92
C SER A 85 -1.32 0.35 -21.36
N LEU A 86 -2.65 0.26 -21.41
CA LEU A 86 -3.35 -0.92 -21.90
C LEU A 86 -2.99 -1.29 -23.34
N GLN A 87 -2.83 -0.30 -24.22
CA GLN A 87 -2.41 -0.54 -25.58
C GLN A 87 -0.98 -1.11 -25.64
N LYS A 88 -0.05 -0.57 -24.85
CA LYS A 88 1.31 -1.08 -24.75
C LYS A 88 1.35 -2.51 -24.20
N ASP A 89 0.54 -2.81 -23.18
CA ASP A 89 0.44 -4.15 -22.62
C ASP A 89 -0.08 -5.15 -23.67
N PHE A 90 -1.06 -4.74 -24.46
CA PHE A 90 -1.58 -5.55 -25.57
C PHE A 90 -0.53 -5.81 -26.64
N GLU A 91 0.19 -4.77 -27.06
CA GLU A 91 1.29 -4.89 -28.05
C GLU A 91 2.38 -5.86 -27.54
N SER A 92 2.73 -5.78 -26.25
CA SER A 92 3.69 -6.71 -25.63
C SER A 92 3.20 -8.16 -25.68
N ILE A 93 1.92 -8.43 -25.41
CA ILE A 93 1.34 -9.78 -25.47
C ILE A 93 1.41 -10.35 -26.88
N VAL A 94 1.15 -9.54 -27.90
CA VAL A 94 1.26 -9.96 -29.31
C VAL A 94 2.71 -10.31 -29.66
N GLU A 95 3.67 -9.47 -29.26
CA GLU A 95 5.10 -9.68 -29.47
C GLU A 95 5.57 -10.98 -28.83
N TRP A 96 5.24 -11.22 -27.55
CA TRP A 96 5.57 -12.46 -26.84
C TRP A 96 4.97 -13.70 -27.50
N ASN A 97 3.73 -13.62 -27.97
CA ASN A 97 3.11 -14.74 -28.69
C ASN A 97 3.84 -15.08 -29.97
N ASP A 98 4.31 -14.07 -30.73
CA ASP A 98 5.07 -14.28 -31.97
C ASP A 98 6.47 -14.85 -31.69
N GLU A 99 7.12 -14.44 -30.62
CA GLU A 99 8.42 -15.00 -30.18
C GLU A 99 8.26 -16.46 -29.76
N ILE A 100 7.30 -16.78 -28.91
CA ILE A 100 7.04 -18.14 -28.42
C ILE A 100 6.66 -19.07 -29.59
N ARG A 101 6.02 -18.56 -30.62
CA ARG A 101 5.71 -19.36 -31.84
C ARG A 101 6.94 -19.70 -32.65
N LYS A 102 7.97 -18.84 -32.67
CA LYS A 102 9.20 -19.05 -33.43
C LYS A 102 10.16 -20.04 -32.74
N ASP A 103 10.39 -19.85 -31.45
CA ASP A 103 11.25 -20.70 -30.63
C ASP A 103 10.74 -20.73 -29.18
N ARG A 104 9.90 -21.72 -28.93
CA ARG A 104 9.18 -21.80 -27.65
C ARG A 104 10.10 -21.86 -26.44
N VAL A 105 11.17 -22.68 -26.48
CA VAL A 105 12.01 -22.94 -25.31
C VAL A 105 12.85 -21.72 -24.98
N ASN A 106 13.61 -21.22 -25.95
CA ASN A 106 14.50 -20.09 -25.72
C ASN A 106 13.72 -18.79 -25.44
N ALA A 107 12.54 -18.61 -26.07
CA ALA A 107 11.70 -17.45 -25.81
C ALA A 107 11.11 -17.47 -24.38
N LEU A 108 10.61 -18.61 -23.90
CA LEU A 108 10.06 -18.71 -22.56
C LEU A 108 11.14 -18.49 -21.49
N ASP A 109 12.32 -19.09 -21.63
CA ASP A 109 13.42 -18.92 -20.67
C ASP A 109 13.86 -17.46 -20.59
N ARG A 110 13.99 -16.78 -21.74
CA ARG A 110 14.34 -15.37 -21.80
C ARG A 110 13.27 -14.47 -21.16
N LEU A 111 12.00 -14.68 -21.52
CA LEU A 111 10.88 -13.88 -21.01
C LEU A 111 10.69 -14.10 -19.51
N GLU A 112 10.92 -15.31 -18.98
CA GLU A 112 10.91 -15.60 -17.56
C GLU A 112 12.02 -14.81 -16.84
N GLU A 113 13.23 -14.78 -17.38
CA GLU A 113 14.38 -14.06 -16.80
C GLU A 113 14.15 -12.53 -16.83
N GLU A 114 13.71 -11.98 -17.97
CA GLU A 114 13.44 -10.54 -18.15
C GLU A 114 12.29 -10.04 -17.27
N ARG A 115 11.27 -10.87 -17.04
CA ARG A 115 10.07 -10.53 -16.28
C ARG A 115 9.99 -11.18 -14.90
N GLY A 116 11.08 -11.76 -14.45
CA GLY A 116 11.19 -12.37 -13.13
C GLY A 116 10.67 -11.42 -12.03
N GLY A 117 9.82 -11.92 -11.13
CA GLY A 117 9.19 -11.15 -10.06
C GLY A 117 7.88 -10.46 -10.42
N TYR A 118 7.47 -10.44 -11.68
CA TYR A 118 6.17 -10.01 -12.15
C TYR A 118 5.23 -11.20 -12.39
N LEU A 119 3.93 -10.94 -12.55
CA LEU A 119 2.94 -11.96 -12.87
C LEU A 119 3.27 -12.68 -14.18
N GLU A 120 3.73 -11.92 -15.17
CA GLU A 120 4.11 -12.42 -16.48
C GLU A 120 5.23 -13.45 -16.39
N GLY A 121 6.30 -13.17 -15.65
CA GLY A 121 7.41 -14.11 -15.44
C GLY A 121 6.95 -15.41 -14.78
N TYR A 122 6.06 -15.31 -13.78
CA TYR A 122 5.44 -16.49 -13.17
C TYR A 122 4.62 -17.31 -14.17
N LEU A 123 3.86 -16.66 -15.04
CA LEU A 123 3.10 -17.35 -16.08
C LEU A 123 4.01 -18.00 -17.15
N PHE A 124 5.11 -17.35 -17.50
CA PHE A 124 6.11 -17.94 -18.43
C PHE A 124 6.77 -19.18 -17.82
N SER A 125 7.10 -19.17 -16.54
CA SER A 125 7.65 -20.35 -15.85
C SER A 125 6.65 -21.52 -15.81
N LEU A 126 5.36 -21.24 -15.70
CA LEU A 126 4.32 -22.26 -15.79
C LEU A 126 4.16 -22.80 -17.22
N LEU A 127 4.29 -21.94 -18.25
CA LEU A 127 4.23 -22.33 -19.66
C LEU A 127 5.41 -23.19 -20.11
N SER A 128 6.58 -23.09 -19.44
CA SER A 128 7.74 -23.95 -19.68
C SER A 128 7.57 -25.36 -19.09
N THR A 129 6.58 -25.54 -18.20
CA THR A 129 6.27 -26.84 -17.57
C THR A 129 5.16 -27.60 -18.33
N ASN A 130 4.92 -28.84 -17.93
CA ASN A 130 3.89 -29.71 -18.53
C ASN A 130 2.48 -29.53 -17.90
N TYR A 131 2.18 -28.37 -17.34
CA TYR A 131 0.85 -28.10 -16.83
C TYR A 131 -0.19 -27.93 -17.97
N SER A 132 -1.43 -28.31 -17.68
CA SER A 132 -2.53 -28.08 -18.64
C SER A 132 -2.86 -26.58 -18.71
N SER A 133 -3.48 -26.15 -19.81
CA SER A 133 -3.92 -24.75 -19.96
C SER A 133 -4.89 -24.31 -18.86
N ASP A 134 -5.71 -25.24 -18.35
CA ASP A 134 -6.65 -24.95 -17.28
C ASP A 134 -5.93 -24.76 -15.92
N ASP A 135 -4.90 -25.58 -15.65
CA ASP A 135 -4.09 -25.42 -14.45
C ASP A 135 -3.35 -24.07 -14.45
N ILE A 136 -2.72 -23.71 -15.59
CA ILE A 136 -2.02 -22.44 -15.73
C ILE A 136 -2.98 -21.25 -15.51
N ARG A 137 -4.19 -21.34 -16.07
CA ARG A 137 -5.22 -20.32 -15.86
C ARG A 137 -5.64 -20.23 -14.39
N GLN A 138 -5.81 -21.36 -13.73
CA GLN A 138 -6.16 -21.41 -12.31
C GLN A 138 -5.05 -20.82 -11.43
N PHE A 139 -3.79 -21.20 -11.67
CA PHE A 139 -2.64 -20.66 -10.94
C PHE A 139 -2.48 -19.16 -11.15
N GLY A 140 -2.63 -18.67 -12.38
CA GLY A 140 -2.61 -17.25 -12.68
C GLY A 140 -3.72 -16.48 -11.96
N THR A 141 -4.94 -17.00 -11.97
CA THR A 141 -6.08 -16.41 -11.27
C THR A 141 -5.84 -16.36 -9.76
N ASN A 142 -5.36 -17.45 -9.18
CA ASN A 142 -5.04 -17.50 -7.76
C ASN A 142 -3.96 -16.49 -7.37
N HIS A 143 -2.93 -16.35 -8.20
CA HIS A 143 -1.86 -15.36 -7.97
C HIS A 143 -2.39 -13.91 -8.01
N ILE A 144 -3.27 -13.60 -8.98
CA ILE A 144 -3.94 -12.29 -9.05
C ILE A 144 -4.78 -12.04 -7.80
N GLN A 145 -5.58 -13.02 -7.38
CA GLN A 145 -6.41 -12.91 -6.17
C GLN A 145 -5.55 -12.72 -4.92
N GLU A 146 -4.48 -13.48 -4.75
CA GLU A 146 -3.57 -13.32 -3.61
C GLU A 146 -2.96 -11.91 -3.57
N ASN A 147 -2.49 -11.40 -4.69
CA ASN A 147 -1.96 -10.04 -4.78
C ASN A 147 -3.04 -8.99 -4.47
N PHE A 148 -4.27 -9.19 -4.95
CA PHE A 148 -5.40 -8.33 -4.64
C PHE A 148 -5.68 -8.30 -3.13
N PHE A 149 -5.77 -9.46 -2.48
CA PHE A 149 -5.99 -9.52 -1.03
C PHE A 149 -4.87 -8.87 -0.24
N ARG A 150 -3.61 -9.04 -0.65
CA ARG A 150 -2.47 -8.35 -0.02
C ARG A 150 -2.56 -6.82 -0.15
N GLN A 151 -3.10 -6.32 -1.24
CA GLN A 151 -3.33 -4.87 -1.43
C GLN A 151 -4.53 -4.39 -0.63
N MET A 152 -5.57 -5.20 -0.47
CA MET A 152 -6.76 -4.85 0.33
C MET A 152 -6.40 -4.57 1.79
N VAL A 153 -5.40 -5.25 2.35
CA VAL A 153 -4.92 -4.93 3.72
C VAL A 153 -4.49 -3.47 3.85
N VAL A 154 -3.88 -2.89 2.81
CA VAL A 154 -3.50 -1.46 2.80
C VAL A 154 -4.74 -0.56 2.83
N VAL A 155 -5.80 -0.94 2.11
CA VAL A 155 -7.09 -0.23 2.12
C VAL A 155 -7.74 -0.33 3.50
N ASP A 156 -7.67 -1.50 4.15
CA ASP A 156 -8.21 -1.70 5.49
C ASP A 156 -7.49 -0.85 6.54
N VAL A 157 -6.17 -0.65 6.40
CA VAL A 157 -5.43 0.31 7.22
C VAL A 157 -6.00 1.72 7.08
N LEU A 158 -6.21 2.21 5.85
CA LEU A 158 -6.76 3.55 5.61
C LEU A 158 -8.20 3.68 6.15
N ARG A 159 -9.00 2.62 5.99
CA ARG A 159 -10.36 2.57 6.54
C ARG A 159 -10.35 2.62 8.05
N ALA A 160 -9.46 1.87 8.70
CA ALA A 160 -9.30 1.89 10.14
C ALA A 160 -8.83 3.26 10.66
N MET A 161 -7.89 3.91 9.93
CA MET A 161 -7.46 5.28 10.24
C MET A 161 -8.63 6.27 10.18
N GLY A 162 -9.44 6.21 9.12
CA GLY A 162 -10.62 7.06 8.96
C GLY A 162 -11.67 6.82 10.04
N GLY A 163 -11.88 5.56 10.43
CA GLY A 163 -12.82 5.20 11.50
C GLY A 163 -12.33 5.58 12.90
N ALA A 164 -11.02 5.62 13.13
CA ALA A 164 -10.44 6.00 14.41
C ALA A 164 -10.37 7.52 14.61
N ALA A 165 -10.25 8.31 13.55
CA ALA A 165 -10.08 9.76 13.62
C ALA A 165 -11.13 10.49 14.49
N PRO A 166 -12.46 10.19 14.40
CA PRO A 166 -13.45 10.84 15.25
C PRO A 166 -13.31 10.52 16.74
N ALA A 167 -12.68 9.40 17.09
CA ALA A 167 -12.48 9.02 18.50
C ALA A 167 -11.40 9.86 19.20
N PHE A 168 -10.49 10.48 18.45
CA PHE A 168 -9.42 11.34 18.93
C PHE A 168 -9.72 12.85 18.76
N GLY A 169 -10.72 13.22 17.99
CA GLY A 169 -11.17 14.60 17.71
C GLY A 169 -12.40 14.96 18.49
#